data_3a61253581017e0056e6deeefe771ed8
#
_entry.id   3a61253581017e0056e6deeefe771ed8
#
_cell.length_a   1.000
_cell.length_b   1.000
_cell.length_c   1.000
_cell.angle_alpha   90.00
_cell.angle_beta   90.00
_cell.angle_gamma   90.00
#
_symmetry.space_group_name_H-M   'P 1'
#
loop_
_entity.id
_entity.type
_entity.pdbx_description
1 polymer ?
#
loop_
_entity_poly.entity_id
_entity_poly.type
_entity_poly.pdbx_seq_one_letter_code
_entity_poly.pdbx_strand_id
1 'polypeptide(L)'
;MAQTAKTKFALIGVIVAAVIIGLVVWNQQKKSGSDELVIGISPSFAKPLQVAVNEAKQQGLNVKLVEFSDWNTPNITLNHGDIDANFFQHQPFLSNALKETGFKLKSFAAGAATHVGLYSKKYKSFDQLPQNATVAIPNDPVNQGRALLLLQQAKLITLKNPENHLSNLSDIANNPKNLQFVEVEGPQTARAIDDVDLA
;
A
#
# COMPACT_ATOMS: atom_id res chain seq x y z
N MET A 1 37.43 -48.33 -29.84
CA MET A 1 37.33 -47.01 -29.17
C MET A 1 36.19 -46.08 -29.67
N ALA A 2 35.67 -46.29 -30.88
CA ALA A 2 34.60 -45.42 -31.44
C ALA A 2 33.18 -45.67 -30.87
N GLN A 3 32.89 -46.83 -30.28
CA GLN A 3 31.56 -47.21 -29.78
C GLN A 3 31.26 -46.59 -28.43
N THR A 4 32.26 -46.33 -27.59
CA THR A 4 32.09 -45.69 -26.26
C THR A 4 31.81 -44.18 -26.34
N ALA A 5 32.25 -43.51 -27.41
CA ALA A 5 31.98 -42.08 -27.61
C ALA A 5 30.51 -41.84 -28.01
N LYS A 6 29.97 -42.63 -28.94
CA LYS A 6 28.57 -42.53 -29.37
C LYS A 6 27.56 -42.74 -28.21
N THR A 7 27.85 -43.69 -27.31
CA THR A 7 27.01 -43.97 -26.15
C THR A 7 27.03 -42.82 -25.12
N LYS A 8 28.18 -42.17 -24.91
CA LYS A 8 28.29 -41.01 -24.02
C LYS A 8 27.54 -39.78 -24.57
N PHE A 9 27.61 -39.53 -25.88
CA PHE A 9 26.85 -38.42 -26.50
C PHE A 9 25.33 -38.69 -26.48
N ALA A 10 24.88 -39.93 -26.66
CA ALA A 10 23.49 -40.29 -26.54
C ALA A 10 22.95 -40.11 -25.10
N LEU A 11 23.75 -40.44 -24.08
CA LEU A 11 23.38 -40.29 -22.67
C LEU A 11 23.28 -38.80 -22.26
N ILE A 12 24.20 -37.96 -22.75
CA ILE A 12 24.19 -36.51 -22.52
C ILE A 12 22.95 -35.89 -23.17
N GLY A 13 22.59 -36.29 -24.39
CA GLY A 13 21.41 -35.83 -25.10
C GLY A 13 20.08 -36.15 -24.34
N VAL A 14 19.99 -37.34 -23.73
CA VAL A 14 18.84 -37.75 -22.94
C VAL A 14 18.72 -36.95 -21.63
N ILE A 15 19.85 -36.68 -20.96
CA ILE A 15 19.86 -35.86 -19.73
C ILE A 15 19.48 -34.42 -20.02
N VAL A 16 19.96 -33.82 -21.08
CA VAL A 16 19.63 -32.45 -21.50
C VAL A 16 18.16 -32.36 -21.88
N ALA A 17 17.60 -33.34 -22.62
CA ALA A 17 16.17 -33.40 -22.93
C ALA A 17 15.31 -33.54 -21.68
N ALA A 18 15.69 -34.36 -20.70
CA ALA A 18 14.96 -34.54 -19.44
C ALA A 18 14.99 -33.25 -18.60
N VAL A 19 16.09 -32.49 -18.55
CA VAL A 19 16.18 -31.20 -17.87
C VAL A 19 15.30 -30.16 -18.56
N ILE A 20 15.32 -30.10 -19.89
CA ILE A 20 14.43 -29.16 -20.64
C ILE A 20 12.96 -29.52 -20.42
N ILE A 21 12.60 -30.79 -20.48
CA ILE A 21 11.22 -31.23 -20.20
C ILE A 21 10.84 -30.92 -18.76
N GLY A 22 11.73 -31.14 -17.80
CA GLY A 22 11.52 -30.80 -16.39
C GLY A 22 11.30 -29.29 -16.19
N LEU A 23 12.08 -28.46 -16.87
CA LEU A 23 11.93 -26.98 -16.82
C LEU A 23 10.63 -26.52 -17.52
N VAL A 24 10.24 -27.16 -18.62
CA VAL A 24 8.98 -26.84 -19.32
C VAL A 24 7.79 -27.27 -18.47
N VAL A 25 7.83 -28.47 -17.88
CA VAL A 25 6.76 -28.95 -16.98
C VAL A 25 6.69 -28.11 -15.73
N TRP A 26 7.82 -27.72 -15.13
CA TRP A 26 7.86 -26.82 -13.97
C TRP A 26 7.31 -25.43 -14.30
N ASN A 27 7.67 -24.89 -15.49
CA ASN A 27 7.13 -23.61 -15.96
C ASN A 27 5.64 -23.69 -16.31
N GLN A 28 5.14 -24.84 -16.80
CA GLN A 28 3.71 -25.11 -17.02
C GLN A 28 2.95 -25.33 -15.71
N GLN A 29 3.55 -25.97 -14.71
CA GLN A 29 2.95 -26.08 -13.38
C GLN A 29 2.85 -24.76 -12.65
N LYS A 30 3.79 -23.80 -12.88
CA LYS A 30 3.62 -22.41 -12.42
C LYS A 30 2.52 -21.66 -13.16
N LYS A 31 2.16 -22.06 -14.39
CA LYS A 31 1.01 -21.52 -15.15
C LYS A 31 -0.32 -22.19 -14.85
N SER A 32 -0.31 -23.27 -14.08
CA SER A 32 -1.54 -23.99 -13.66
C SER A 32 -2.17 -23.44 -12.38
N GLY A 33 -1.70 -22.30 -11.86
CA GLY A 33 -2.45 -21.46 -10.94
C GLY A 33 -3.40 -20.60 -11.78
N SER A 34 -4.65 -20.51 -11.39
CA SER A 34 -5.76 -19.83 -12.08
C SER A 34 -5.30 -18.62 -12.90
N ASP A 35 -5.78 -18.48 -14.16
CA ASP A 35 -5.60 -17.28 -15.00
C ASP A 35 -6.22 -16.01 -14.35
N GLU A 36 -6.40 -16.01 -13.04
CA GLU A 36 -7.00 -14.96 -12.24
C GLU A 36 -5.93 -14.11 -11.58
N LEU A 37 -5.87 -12.81 -11.94
CA LEU A 37 -5.04 -11.82 -11.27
C LEU A 37 -5.70 -11.40 -9.96
N VAL A 38 -5.01 -11.61 -8.84
CA VAL A 38 -5.48 -11.22 -7.51
C VAL A 38 -4.86 -9.89 -7.11
N ILE A 39 -5.70 -8.86 -6.92
CA ILE A 39 -5.25 -7.50 -6.59
C ILE A 39 -5.73 -7.11 -5.19
N GLY A 40 -4.79 -6.85 -4.29
CA GLY A 40 -5.07 -6.33 -2.96
C GLY A 40 -5.41 -4.84 -2.99
N ILE A 41 -6.49 -4.44 -2.35
CA ILE A 41 -6.97 -3.05 -2.37
C ILE A 41 -7.37 -2.54 -0.98
N SER A 42 -7.36 -1.21 -0.80
CA SER A 42 -8.05 -0.57 0.30
C SER A 42 -9.55 -0.44 -0.02
N PRO A 43 -10.46 -0.60 0.96
CA PRO A 43 -11.91 -0.50 0.74
C PRO A 43 -12.37 0.81 0.07
N SER A 44 -11.63 1.91 0.27
CA SER A 44 -11.90 3.19 -0.38
C SER A 44 -11.82 3.16 -1.90
N PHE A 45 -11.06 2.21 -2.47
CA PHE A 45 -10.92 2.01 -3.90
C PHE A 45 -11.79 0.88 -4.48
N ALA A 46 -12.56 0.17 -3.67
CA ALA A 46 -13.34 -0.99 -4.11
C ALA A 46 -14.30 -0.64 -5.26
N LYS A 47 -15.10 0.42 -5.11
CA LYS A 47 -16.08 0.82 -6.14
C LYS A 47 -15.45 1.21 -7.47
N PRO A 48 -14.47 2.15 -7.54
CA PRO A 48 -13.85 2.51 -8.81
C PRO A 48 -13.08 1.34 -9.45
N LEU A 49 -12.40 0.51 -8.66
CA LEU A 49 -11.68 -0.64 -9.18
C LEU A 49 -12.61 -1.76 -9.66
N GLN A 50 -13.80 -1.91 -9.07
CA GLN A 50 -14.79 -2.87 -9.58
C GLN A 50 -15.24 -2.52 -11.00
N VAL A 51 -15.34 -1.22 -11.34
CA VAL A 51 -15.63 -0.79 -12.71
C VAL A 51 -14.49 -1.19 -13.65
N ALA A 52 -13.24 -0.98 -13.24
CA ALA A 52 -12.07 -1.38 -14.02
C ALA A 52 -11.99 -2.91 -14.20
N VAL A 53 -12.32 -3.68 -13.17
CA VAL A 53 -12.39 -5.15 -13.24
C VAL A 53 -13.46 -5.63 -14.24
N ASN A 54 -14.62 -4.99 -14.26
CA ASN A 54 -15.68 -5.34 -15.18
C ASN A 54 -15.25 -5.07 -16.64
N GLU A 55 -14.53 -3.98 -16.89
CA GLU A 55 -13.97 -3.66 -18.21
C GLU A 55 -12.85 -4.65 -18.58
N ALA A 56 -11.95 -4.96 -17.67
CA ALA A 56 -10.89 -5.95 -17.87
C ALA A 56 -11.47 -7.33 -18.24
N LYS A 57 -12.57 -7.72 -17.61
CA LYS A 57 -13.27 -8.96 -17.90
C LYS A 57 -13.84 -9.01 -19.33
N GLN A 58 -14.36 -7.88 -19.85
CA GLN A 58 -14.81 -7.78 -21.24
C GLN A 58 -13.64 -7.96 -22.24
N GLN A 59 -12.43 -7.63 -21.81
CA GLN A 59 -11.20 -7.80 -22.59
C GLN A 59 -10.54 -9.18 -22.38
N GLY A 60 -11.20 -10.10 -21.66
CA GLY A 60 -10.71 -11.46 -21.43
C GLY A 60 -9.75 -11.61 -20.26
N LEU A 61 -9.57 -10.57 -19.42
CA LEU A 61 -8.77 -10.67 -18.20
C LEU A 61 -9.63 -11.05 -17.01
N ASN A 62 -9.24 -12.09 -16.27
CA ASN A 62 -9.89 -12.48 -15.04
C ASN A 62 -9.18 -11.82 -13.85
N VAL A 63 -9.86 -10.91 -13.16
CA VAL A 63 -9.29 -10.14 -12.04
C VAL A 63 -10.19 -10.30 -10.82
N LYS A 64 -9.56 -10.58 -9.67
CA LYS A 64 -10.19 -10.65 -8.36
C LYS A 64 -9.65 -9.55 -7.45
N LEU A 65 -10.53 -8.82 -6.79
CA LEU A 65 -10.16 -7.84 -5.77
C LEU A 65 -10.23 -8.49 -4.38
N VAL A 66 -9.22 -8.24 -3.55
CA VAL A 66 -9.17 -8.63 -2.14
C VAL A 66 -9.01 -7.36 -1.32
N GLU A 67 -10.00 -7.07 -0.45
CA GLU A 67 -9.97 -5.90 0.39
C GLU A 67 -9.18 -6.15 1.68
N PHE A 68 -8.31 -5.21 2.03
CA PHE A 68 -7.54 -5.19 3.27
C PHE A 68 -7.99 -4.02 4.15
N SER A 69 -8.26 -4.29 5.43
CA SER A 69 -8.71 -3.28 6.39
C SER A 69 -7.58 -2.44 7.00
N ASP A 70 -6.33 -2.81 6.74
CA ASP A 70 -5.10 -2.13 7.18
C ASP A 70 -4.18 -1.85 6.00
N TRP A 71 -3.12 -1.05 6.22
CA TRP A 71 -2.17 -0.70 5.17
C TRP A 71 -0.83 -1.46 5.22
N ASN A 72 -0.64 -2.36 6.19
CA ASN A 72 0.58 -3.17 6.30
C ASN A 72 0.45 -4.49 5.53
N THR A 73 -0.66 -5.20 5.76
CA THR A 73 -0.92 -6.53 5.19
C THR A 73 -0.82 -6.60 3.67
N PRO A 74 -1.28 -5.61 2.86
CA PRO A 74 -1.18 -5.69 1.39
C PRO A 74 0.24 -5.86 0.86
N ASN A 75 1.23 -5.18 1.46
CA ASN A 75 2.63 -5.32 1.04
C ASN A 75 3.24 -6.65 1.50
N ILE A 76 2.88 -7.12 2.67
CA ILE A 76 3.31 -8.42 3.21
C ILE A 76 2.79 -9.55 2.30
N THR A 77 1.50 -9.55 2.00
CA THR A 77 0.82 -10.55 1.17
C THR A 77 1.38 -10.56 -0.26
N LEU A 78 1.64 -9.36 -0.83
CA LEU A 78 2.27 -9.25 -2.15
C LEU A 78 3.71 -9.78 -2.14
N ASN A 79 4.50 -9.46 -1.11
CA ASN A 79 5.87 -9.92 -1.01
C ASN A 79 5.97 -11.45 -0.84
N HIS A 80 4.98 -12.09 -0.24
CA HIS A 80 4.87 -13.54 -0.13
C HIS A 80 4.35 -14.22 -1.42
N GLY A 81 3.77 -13.44 -2.34
CA GLY A 81 3.21 -13.97 -3.59
C GLY A 81 1.79 -14.53 -3.45
N ASP A 82 1.08 -14.20 -2.39
CA ASP A 82 -0.32 -14.61 -2.16
C ASP A 82 -1.31 -13.73 -2.95
N ILE A 83 -0.86 -12.56 -3.41
CA ILE A 83 -1.53 -11.69 -4.37
C ILE A 83 -0.53 -11.25 -5.44
N ASP A 84 -1.01 -10.86 -6.63
CA ASP A 84 -0.18 -10.50 -7.79
C ASP A 84 0.18 -9.02 -7.84
N ALA A 85 -0.69 -8.16 -7.29
CA ALA A 85 -0.49 -6.72 -7.18
C ALA A 85 -1.27 -6.15 -6.00
N ASN A 86 -0.95 -4.91 -5.63
CA ASN A 86 -1.81 -4.13 -4.74
C ASN A 86 -2.06 -2.72 -5.28
N PHE A 87 -3.19 -2.14 -4.90
CA PHE A 87 -3.60 -0.79 -5.25
C PHE A 87 -4.17 -0.09 -4.01
N PHE A 88 -3.31 0.63 -3.26
CA PHE A 88 -3.74 1.35 -2.05
C PHE A 88 -2.80 2.50 -1.66
N GLN A 89 -1.51 2.40 -1.95
CA GLN A 89 -0.46 3.23 -1.38
C GLN A 89 0.07 4.28 -2.34
N HIS A 90 0.63 5.34 -1.78
CA HIS A 90 1.41 6.33 -2.52
C HIS A 90 2.92 6.04 -2.41
N GLN A 91 3.70 6.65 -3.31
CA GLN A 91 5.13 6.37 -3.42
C GLN A 91 5.92 6.57 -2.10
N PRO A 92 5.73 7.64 -1.30
CA PRO A 92 6.43 7.78 -0.02
C PRO A 92 6.15 6.64 0.97
N PHE A 93 4.90 6.15 1.03
CA PHE A 93 4.55 5.01 1.88
C PHE A 93 5.26 3.73 1.42
N LEU A 94 5.24 3.44 0.11
CA LEU A 94 5.97 2.30 -0.44
C LEU A 94 7.46 2.41 -0.15
N SER A 95 8.07 3.58 -0.39
CA SER A 95 9.50 3.79 -0.15
C SER A 95 9.90 3.55 1.31
N ASN A 96 9.08 4.02 2.25
CA ASN A 96 9.29 3.76 3.67
C ASN A 96 9.15 2.26 3.99
N ALA A 97 8.09 1.61 3.49
CA ALA A 97 7.88 0.19 3.70
C ALA A 97 9.07 -0.65 3.17
N LEU A 98 9.60 -0.34 1.98
CA LEU A 98 10.76 -1.03 1.42
C LEU A 98 12.02 -0.85 2.27
N LYS A 99 12.23 0.36 2.79
CA LYS A 99 13.36 0.68 3.68
C LYS A 99 13.30 -0.11 4.98
N GLU A 100 12.12 -0.16 5.61
CA GLU A 100 11.94 -0.81 6.91
C GLU A 100 11.92 -2.34 6.83
N THR A 101 11.37 -2.90 5.73
CA THR A 101 11.14 -4.35 5.61
C THR A 101 12.16 -5.07 4.72
N GLY A 102 12.82 -4.36 3.83
CA GLY A 102 13.67 -4.96 2.79
C GLY A 102 12.88 -5.67 1.68
N PHE A 103 11.57 -5.52 1.59
CA PHE A 103 10.73 -6.09 0.53
C PHE A 103 11.19 -5.62 -0.85
N LYS A 104 11.03 -6.50 -1.85
CA LYS A 104 11.46 -6.23 -3.24
C LYS A 104 10.27 -5.90 -4.14
N LEU A 105 9.44 -4.96 -3.69
CA LEU A 105 8.27 -4.51 -4.44
C LEU A 105 8.62 -3.31 -5.32
N LYS A 106 7.86 -3.12 -6.38
CA LYS A 106 7.99 -1.97 -7.30
C LYS A 106 6.62 -1.40 -7.64
N SER A 107 6.53 -0.07 -7.69
CA SER A 107 5.45 0.60 -8.38
C SER A 107 5.64 0.46 -9.90
N PHE A 108 4.59 0.08 -10.62
CA PHE A 108 4.64 -0.06 -12.09
C PHE A 108 3.74 0.97 -12.79
N ALA A 109 2.76 1.54 -12.10
CA ALA A 109 1.87 2.57 -12.65
C ALA A 109 1.32 3.48 -11.54
N ALA A 110 0.95 4.71 -11.91
CA ALA A 110 0.13 5.59 -11.10
C ALA A 110 -1.33 5.34 -11.47
N GLY A 111 -2.16 4.97 -10.49
CA GLY A 111 -3.56 4.64 -10.71
C GLY A 111 -4.53 5.76 -10.34
N ALA A 112 -4.24 6.52 -9.28
CA ALA A 112 -5.07 7.62 -8.82
C ALA A 112 -4.22 8.67 -8.08
N ALA A 113 -4.68 9.91 -8.09
CA ALA A 113 -4.18 10.98 -7.24
C ALA A 113 -5.30 11.41 -6.29
N THR A 114 -4.98 11.47 -4.99
CA THR A 114 -5.91 11.92 -3.96
C THR A 114 -5.27 13.03 -3.12
N HIS A 115 -6.08 13.96 -2.67
CA HIS A 115 -5.66 14.99 -1.73
C HIS A 115 -5.94 14.53 -0.29
N VAL A 116 -5.05 14.90 0.62
CA VAL A 116 -5.30 14.83 2.06
C VAL A 116 -5.96 16.13 2.47
N GLY A 117 -6.95 16.06 3.34
CA GLY A 117 -7.67 17.23 3.86
C GLY A 117 -7.90 17.08 5.36
N LEU A 118 -8.17 18.21 6.01
CA LEU A 118 -8.68 18.26 7.38
C LEU A 118 -10.20 18.39 7.33
N TYR A 119 -10.91 17.52 8.02
CA TYR A 119 -12.35 17.42 7.99
C TYR A 119 -12.94 17.49 9.41
N SER A 120 -14.08 18.14 9.53
CA SER A 120 -14.88 18.15 10.75
C SER A 120 -16.37 18.07 10.41
N LYS A 121 -17.12 17.31 11.20
CA LYS A 121 -18.59 17.33 11.18
C LYS A 121 -19.17 18.40 12.12
N LYS A 122 -18.38 18.87 13.09
CA LYS A 122 -18.82 19.76 14.16
C LYS A 122 -18.53 21.24 13.85
N TYR A 123 -17.42 21.53 13.17
CA TYR A 123 -16.91 22.90 12.98
C TYR A 123 -16.75 23.23 11.50
N LYS A 124 -17.05 24.47 11.12
CA LYS A 124 -16.96 24.95 9.73
C LYS A 124 -15.68 25.70 9.43
N SER A 125 -14.93 26.09 10.46
CA SER A 125 -13.62 26.74 10.32
C SER A 125 -12.71 26.37 11.49
N PHE A 126 -11.41 26.49 11.30
CA PHE A 126 -10.42 26.17 12.33
C PHE A 126 -10.49 27.13 13.54
N ASP A 127 -10.95 28.35 13.35
CA ASP A 127 -11.14 29.31 14.45
C ASP A 127 -12.17 28.85 15.47
N GLN A 128 -13.18 28.08 15.03
CA GLN A 128 -14.23 27.53 15.88
C GLN A 128 -13.78 26.34 16.73
N LEU A 129 -12.61 25.74 16.45
CA LEU A 129 -12.10 24.63 17.25
C LEU A 129 -11.86 25.10 18.69
N PRO A 130 -12.42 24.40 19.69
CA PRO A 130 -12.22 24.74 21.10
C PRO A 130 -10.80 24.42 21.57
N GLN A 131 -10.47 24.89 22.78
CA GLN A 131 -9.33 24.39 23.52
C GLN A 131 -9.53 22.88 23.79
N ASN A 132 -8.43 22.12 23.72
CA ASN A 132 -8.41 20.66 23.90
C ASN A 132 -9.23 19.91 22.84
N ALA A 133 -9.48 20.48 21.65
CA ALA A 133 -10.14 19.76 20.56
C ALA A 133 -9.38 18.48 20.22
N THR A 134 -10.15 17.41 19.97
CA THR A 134 -9.60 16.10 19.62
C THR A 134 -9.34 16.00 18.12
N VAL A 135 -8.18 15.45 17.74
CA VAL A 135 -7.74 15.33 16.35
C VAL A 135 -7.31 13.88 16.07
N ALA A 136 -8.02 13.19 15.19
CA ALA A 136 -7.60 11.87 14.72
C ALA A 136 -6.55 12.01 13.62
N ILE A 137 -5.43 11.29 13.76
CA ILE A 137 -4.35 11.24 12.78
C ILE A 137 -3.91 9.79 12.53
N PRO A 138 -3.34 9.49 11.34
CA PRO A 138 -2.77 8.18 11.08
C PRO A 138 -1.62 7.84 12.03
N ASN A 139 -1.50 6.56 12.38
CA ASN A 139 -0.43 6.03 13.23
C ASN A 139 0.84 5.62 12.44
N ASP A 140 0.78 5.58 11.11
CA ASP A 140 1.97 5.29 10.30
C ASP A 140 2.85 6.55 10.12
N PRO A 141 4.19 6.40 10.13
CA PRO A 141 5.10 7.57 10.14
C PRO A 141 4.92 8.51 8.94
N VAL A 142 4.58 7.98 7.76
CA VAL A 142 4.50 8.77 6.54
C VAL A 142 3.23 9.61 6.50
N ASN A 143 2.07 9.02 6.83
CA ASN A 143 0.81 9.75 6.81
C ASN A 143 0.63 10.59 8.08
N GLN A 144 1.21 10.19 9.22
CA GLN A 144 1.29 11.03 10.42
C GLN A 144 2.06 12.32 10.11
N GLY A 145 3.25 12.23 9.51
CA GLY A 145 4.01 13.40 9.10
C GLY A 145 3.25 14.31 8.15
N ARG A 146 2.51 13.74 7.19
CA ARG A 146 1.64 14.52 6.28
C ARG A 146 0.51 15.22 7.02
N ALA A 147 -0.15 14.54 7.97
CA ALA A 147 -1.21 15.14 8.78
C ALA A 147 -0.68 16.30 9.62
N LEU A 148 0.49 16.15 10.25
CA LEU A 148 1.12 17.21 11.04
C LEU A 148 1.53 18.41 10.20
N LEU A 149 2.08 18.20 8.99
CA LEU A 149 2.39 19.27 8.05
C LEU A 149 1.11 20.02 7.61
N LEU A 150 0.01 19.32 7.41
CA LEU A 150 -1.27 19.92 7.05
C LEU A 150 -1.84 20.76 8.20
N LEU A 151 -1.74 20.29 9.44
CA LEU A 151 -2.11 21.04 10.64
C LEU A 151 -1.24 22.29 10.82
N GLN A 152 0.06 22.19 10.52
CA GLN A 152 0.96 23.35 10.51
C GLN A 152 0.58 24.35 9.42
N GLN A 153 0.27 23.90 8.21
CA GLN A 153 -0.21 24.77 7.13
C GLN A 153 -1.52 25.48 7.50
N ALA A 154 -2.39 24.80 8.23
CA ALA A 154 -3.60 25.38 8.80
C ALA A 154 -3.34 26.31 10.01
N LYS A 155 -2.09 26.50 10.43
CA LYS A 155 -1.66 27.30 11.59
C LYS A 155 -2.22 26.82 12.93
N LEU A 156 -2.59 25.56 13.02
CA LEU A 156 -3.10 24.91 14.24
C LEU A 156 -1.98 24.48 15.17
N ILE A 157 -0.82 24.11 14.60
CA ILE A 157 0.40 23.74 15.32
C ILE A 157 1.61 24.35 14.65
N THR A 158 2.78 24.25 15.31
CA THR A 158 4.10 24.51 14.70
C THR A 158 4.99 23.32 14.97
N LEU A 159 5.73 22.85 13.98
CA LEU A 159 6.71 21.76 14.09
C LEU A 159 8.11 22.30 14.35
N LYS A 160 8.94 21.54 15.06
CA LYS A 160 10.37 21.83 15.29
C LYS A 160 11.15 21.94 13.98
N ASN A 161 10.83 21.07 13.02
CA ASN A 161 11.36 21.12 11.67
C ASN A 161 10.18 21.10 10.67
N PRO A 162 9.81 22.27 10.10
CA PRO A 162 8.64 22.40 9.23
C PRO A 162 8.78 21.68 7.87
N GLU A 163 10.00 21.24 7.51
CA GLU A 163 10.28 20.53 6.25
C GLU A 163 10.36 19.00 6.43
N ASN A 164 10.24 18.50 7.67
CA ASN A 164 10.36 17.07 7.92
C ASN A 164 9.05 16.34 7.61
N HIS A 165 9.03 15.60 6.50
CA HIS A 165 7.88 14.79 6.08
C HIS A 165 7.63 13.52 6.93
N LEU A 166 8.51 13.19 7.86
CA LEU A 166 8.39 12.08 8.82
C LEU A 166 8.27 12.58 10.25
N SER A 167 7.77 13.80 10.45
CA SER A 167 7.50 14.35 11.78
C SER A 167 6.46 13.49 12.51
N ASN A 168 6.64 13.35 13.81
CA ASN A 168 5.71 12.68 14.71
C ASN A 168 5.22 13.65 15.81
N LEU A 169 4.36 13.20 16.71
CA LEU A 169 3.77 14.05 17.75
C LEU A 169 4.82 14.71 18.66
N SER A 170 5.98 14.09 18.89
CA SER A 170 7.06 14.67 19.70
C SER A 170 7.75 15.84 19.00
N ASP A 171 7.54 16.01 17.69
CA ASP A 171 8.10 17.11 16.90
C ASP A 171 7.23 18.38 16.92
N ILE A 172 6.10 18.35 17.61
CA ILE A 172 5.28 19.55 17.80
C ILE A 172 6.01 20.52 18.74
N ALA A 173 6.37 21.70 18.22
CA ALA A 173 7.02 22.76 18.98
C ALA A 173 6.01 23.67 19.70
N ASN A 174 4.86 23.91 19.07
CA ASN A 174 3.80 24.74 19.64
C ASN A 174 2.41 24.18 19.26
N ASN A 175 1.51 24.16 20.24
CA ASN A 175 0.14 23.68 20.13
C ASN A 175 -0.78 24.63 20.91
N PRO A 176 -1.11 25.81 20.35
CA PRO A 176 -1.75 26.90 21.10
C PRO A 176 -3.18 26.57 21.55
N LYS A 177 -3.87 25.64 20.87
CA LYS A 177 -5.19 25.16 21.26
C LYS A 177 -5.15 23.93 22.14
N ASN A 178 -3.95 23.44 22.51
CA ASN A 178 -3.75 22.20 23.27
C ASN A 178 -4.50 21.02 22.64
N LEU A 179 -4.43 20.89 21.30
CA LEU A 179 -5.09 19.82 20.56
C LEU A 179 -4.67 18.46 21.12
N GLN A 180 -5.66 17.59 21.29
CA GLN A 180 -5.45 16.23 21.81
C GLN A 180 -5.47 15.26 20.64
N PHE A 181 -4.34 14.56 20.41
CA PHE A 181 -4.19 13.67 19.26
C PHE A 181 -4.62 12.24 19.59
N VAL A 182 -5.40 11.65 18.68
CA VAL A 182 -5.81 10.25 18.70
C VAL A 182 -5.20 9.58 17.47
N GLU A 183 -4.23 8.70 17.71
CA GLU A 183 -3.58 7.94 16.64
C GLU A 183 -4.43 6.73 16.29
N VAL A 184 -4.77 6.60 15.01
CA VAL A 184 -5.61 5.51 14.50
C VAL A 184 -4.97 4.89 13.26
N GLU A 185 -5.32 3.65 12.95
CA GLU A 185 -4.97 3.04 11.66
C GLU A 185 -5.47 3.92 10.51
N GLY A 186 -4.61 4.15 9.51
CA GLY A 186 -4.92 5.08 8.41
C GLY A 186 -6.30 4.90 7.78
N PRO A 187 -6.76 3.67 7.43
CA PRO A 187 -8.10 3.45 6.91
C PRO A 187 -9.24 3.81 7.89
N GLN A 188 -8.96 3.91 9.18
CA GLN A 188 -9.95 4.24 10.21
C GLN A 188 -10.08 5.76 10.44
N THR A 189 -9.14 6.58 9.95
CA THR A 189 -9.16 8.03 10.14
C THR A 189 -10.49 8.66 9.69
N ALA A 190 -11.00 8.23 8.52
CA ALA A 190 -12.28 8.73 8.02
C ALA A 190 -13.49 8.33 8.87
N ARG A 191 -13.42 7.21 9.60
CA ARG A 191 -14.48 6.75 10.51
C ARG A 191 -14.41 7.47 11.85
N ALA A 192 -13.19 7.78 12.30
CA ALA A 192 -12.97 8.49 13.55
C ALA A 192 -13.61 9.90 13.59
N ILE A 193 -13.95 10.47 12.41
CA ILE A 193 -14.57 11.82 12.32
C ILE A 193 -15.89 11.96 13.11
N ASP A 194 -16.56 10.86 13.44
CA ASP A 194 -17.77 10.88 14.25
C ASP A 194 -17.48 11.07 15.74
N ASP A 195 -16.29 10.67 16.19
CA ASP A 195 -15.89 10.64 17.60
C ASP A 195 -14.97 11.81 17.98
N VAL A 196 -14.33 12.45 17.00
CA VAL A 196 -13.37 13.54 17.22
C VAL A 196 -13.89 14.89 16.72
N ASP A 197 -13.10 15.93 16.95
CA ASP A 197 -13.42 17.29 16.51
C ASP A 197 -12.85 17.59 15.12
N LEU A 198 -11.75 16.92 14.76
CA LEU A 198 -11.04 17.04 13.47
C LEU A 198 -10.42 15.70 13.10
N ALA A 199 -10.41 15.35 11.81
CA ALA A 199 -9.71 14.18 11.29
C ALA A 199 -9.04 14.50 9.95
#